data_de11df683ba7213678d6b25d6d31f23a
#
_entry.id   de11df683ba7213678d6b25d6d31f23a
#
_cell.length_a   1.000
_cell.length_b   1.000
_cell.length_c   1.000
_cell.angle_alpha   90.00
_cell.angle_beta   90.00
_cell.angle_gamma   90.00
#
_symmetry.space_group_name_H-M   'P 1'
#
loop_
_entity.id
_entity.type
_entity.pdbx_description
1 polymer ?
#
loop_
_entity_poly.entity_id
_entity_poly.type
_entity_poly.pdbx_seq_one_letter_code
_entity_poly.pdbx_strand_id
1 'polypeptide(L)'
;MYRVLLPVDRNESRAQSQVEAVLELPVAAGDLAVDVLHVHEEASTGDAEWAAGGGFSETYAEEMAGQVREVDRIPSSVETAVDRLESSDREFTVHERTGNPAEEILALASELDSDAIVLGVTRRSPVGKVLFGSVVQAVILDSDRPVTVVPEESSGS
;
A
#
# COMPACT_ATOMS: atom_id res chain seq x y z
N MET A 1 3.64 -20.93 -9.18
CA MET A 1 4.13 -20.02 -8.11
C MET A 1 2.96 -19.22 -7.55
N TYR A 2 2.86 -19.17 -6.25
CA TYR A 2 1.80 -18.41 -5.58
C TYR A 2 2.19 -16.93 -5.53
N ARG A 3 1.37 -16.09 -6.13
CA ARG A 3 1.68 -14.67 -6.30
C ARG A 3 0.77 -13.81 -5.44
N VAL A 4 1.37 -13.02 -4.56
CA VAL A 4 0.65 -12.19 -3.61
C VAL A 4 0.91 -10.71 -3.91
N LEU A 5 -0.15 -9.94 -4.05
CA LEU A 5 -0.03 -8.49 -4.13
C LEU A 5 -0.14 -7.91 -2.72
N LEU A 6 0.85 -7.11 -2.35
CA LEU A 6 0.97 -6.53 -1.02
C LEU A 6 0.95 -5.00 -1.12
N PRO A 7 -0.25 -4.40 -1.11
CA PRO A 7 -0.34 -2.94 -1.12
C PRO A 7 0.09 -2.38 0.24
N VAL A 8 1.03 -1.46 0.23
CA VAL A 8 1.60 -0.86 1.43
C VAL A 8 1.34 0.64 1.41
N ASP A 9 0.69 1.15 2.45
CA ASP A 9 0.48 2.58 2.62
C ASP A 9 1.66 3.20 3.41
N ARG A 10 1.47 4.37 3.98
CA ARG A 10 2.54 5.07 4.71
C ARG A 10 2.68 4.66 6.17
N ASN A 11 1.85 3.74 6.66
CA ASN A 11 1.87 3.29 8.05
C ASN A 11 2.82 2.10 8.21
N GLU A 12 3.94 2.32 8.90
CA GLU A 12 4.96 1.28 9.11
C GLU A 12 4.46 0.08 9.90
N SER A 13 3.71 0.31 10.97
CA SER A 13 3.17 -0.79 11.80
C SER A 13 2.26 -1.70 10.98
N ARG A 14 1.45 -1.09 10.14
CA ARG A 14 0.54 -1.82 9.27
C ARG A 14 1.31 -2.62 8.23
N ALA A 15 2.31 -1.99 7.60
CA ALA A 15 3.17 -2.67 6.64
C ALA A 15 3.90 -3.86 7.25
N GLN A 16 4.40 -3.70 8.47
CA GLN A 16 5.06 -4.78 9.18
C GLN A 16 4.12 -5.95 9.43
N SER A 17 2.90 -5.68 9.90
CA SER A 17 1.89 -6.72 10.12
C SER A 17 1.53 -7.44 8.83
N GLN A 18 1.39 -6.70 7.73
CA GLN A 18 1.09 -7.28 6.42
C GLN A 18 2.20 -8.22 5.96
N VAL A 19 3.45 -7.77 6.05
CA VAL A 19 4.60 -8.58 5.63
C VAL A 19 4.71 -9.84 6.48
N GLU A 20 4.55 -9.75 7.79
CA GLU A 20 4.61 -10.92 8.66
C GLU A 20 3.53 -11.93 8.30
N ALA A 21 2.33 -11.47 7.98
CA ALA A 21 1.25 -12.35 7.54
C ALA A 21 1.60 -13.07 6.23
N VAL A 22 2.23 -12.37 5.30
CA VAL A 22 2.69 -12.97 4.05
C VAL A 22 3.75 -14.05 4.31
N LEU A 23 4.69 -13.77 5.20
CA LEU A 23 5.75 -14.72 5.54
C LEU A 23 5.22 -15.96 6.28
N GLU A 24 4.07 -15.84 6.92
CA GLU A 24 3.41 -16.96 7.62
C GLU A 24 2.54 -17.81 6.70
N LEU A 25 2.36 -17.41 5.45
CA LEU A 25 1.57 -18.22 4.51
C LEU A 25 2.20 -19.61 4.34
N PRO A 26 1.37 -20.67 4.26
CA PRO A 26 1.86 -22.03 4.11
C PRO A 26 2.34 -22.33 2.69
N VAL A 27 3.27 -21.51 2.21
CA VAL A 27 3.85 -21.61 0.87
C VAL A 27 5.36 -21.62 1.03
N ALA A 28 6.02 -22.55 0.36
CA ALA A 28 7.48 -22.62 0.40
C ALA A 28 8.09 -21.34 -0.18
N ALA A 29 9.25 -20.93 0.35
CA ALA A 29 9.92 -19.70 -0.06
C ALA A 29 10.14 -19.63 -1.57
N GLY A 30 10.51 -20.72 -2.20
CA GLY A 30 10.75 -20.77 -3.64
C GLY A 30 9.49 -20.77 -4.48
N ASP A 31 8.33 -20.96 -3.86
CA ASP A 31 7.04 -21.00 -4.54
C ASP A 31 6.19 -19.74 -4.30
N LEU A 32 6.76 -18.75 -3.62
CA LEU A 32 6.07 -17.50 -3.27
C LEU A 32 6.75 -16.33 -3.97
N ALA A 33 5.95 -15.54 -4.69
CA ALA A 33 6.38 -14.26 -5.24
C ALA A 33 5.54 -13.16 -4.63
N VAL A 34 6.20 -12.13 -4.09
CA VAL A 34 5.52 -11.00 -3.44
C VAL A 34 5.67 -9.75 -4.31
N ASP A 35 4.57 -9.14 -4.66
CA ASP A 35 4.56 -7.87 -5.38
C ASP A 35 4.16 -6.77 -4.39
N VAL A 36 5.13 -5.97 -3.97
CA VAL A 36 4.89 -4.84 -3.07
C VAL A 36 4.42 -3.67 -3.92
N LEU A 37 3.29 -3.09 -3.57
CA LEU A 37 2.75 -1.94 -4.29
C LEU A 37 2.57 -0.75 -3.37
N HIS A 38 3.09 0.38 -3.79
CA HIS A 38 2.78 1.66 -3.17
C HIS A 38 2.08 2.54 -4.19
N VAL A 39 0.90 3.06 -3.82
CA VAL A 39 0.15 3.98 -4.67
C VAL A 39 0.29 5.39 -4.11
N HIS A 40 0.84 6.27 -4.95
CA HIS A 40 0.90 7.69 -4.64
C HIS A 40 -0.44 8.31 -5.00
N GLU A 41 -1.14 8.82 -4.01
CA GLU A 41 -2.43 9.45 -4.26
C GLU A 41 -2.23 10.76 -5.01
N GLU A 42 -3.00 10.95 -6.08
CA GLU A 42 -3.02 12.23 -6.75
C GLU A 42 -3.70 13.24 -5.81
N ALA A 43 -3.09 14.43 -5.70
CA ALA A 43 -3.76 15.54 -5.04
C ALA A 43 -5.11 15.70 -5.72
N SER A 44 -6.19 15.82 -4.91
CA SER A 44 -7.51 15.96 -5.49
C SER A 44 -7.51 17.14 -6.45
N THR A 45 -8.20 16.99 -7.60
CA THR A 45 -8.27 18.02 -8.62
C THR A 45 -8.78 19.33 -8.05
N GLY A 46 -9.68 19.26 -7.08
CA GLY A 46 -10.18 20.43 -6.40
C GLY A 46 -9.11 21.21 -5.64
N ASP A 47 -8.24 20.49 -4.93
CA ASP A 47 -7.14 21.11 -4.19
C ASP A 47 -6.10 21.71 -5.14
N ALA A 48 -5.81 21.02 -6.22
CA ALA A 48 -4.87 21.50 -7.24
C ALA A 48 -5.42 22.76 -7.94
N GLU A 49 -6.69 22.75 -8.30
CA GLU A 49 -7.35 23.91 -8.90
C GLU A 49 -7.41 25.10 -7.94
N TRP A 50 -7.66 24.82 -6.67
CA TRP A 50 -7.70 25.86 -5.65
C TRP A 50 -6.33 26.49 -5.48
N ALA A 51 -5.29 25.69 -5.42
CA ALA A 51 -3.91 26.16 -5.33
C ALA A 51 -3.52 26.97 -6.56
N ALA A 52 -3.90 26.51 -7.75
CA ALA A 52 -3.62 27.21 -9.00
C ALA A 52 -4.42 28.53 -9.11
N GLY A 53 -5.66 28.53 -8.64
CA GLY A 53 -6.52 29.72 -8.64
C GLY A 53 -6.19 30.72 -7.55
N GLY A 54 -5.37 30.35 -6.58
CA GLY A 54 -4.99 31.19 -5.46
C GLY A 54 -3.87 32.18 -5.73
N GLY A 55 -3.39 32.31 -6.96
CA GLY A 55 -2.39 33.27 -7.34
C GLY A 55 -0.97 32.92 -6.96
N PHE A 56 -0.66 31.64 -6.85
CA PHE A 56 0.69 31.18 -6.58
C PHE A 56 1.60 31.49 -7.75
N SER A 57 2.80 31.99 -7.46
CA SER A 57 3.81 32.23 -8.49
C SER A 57 4.32 30.91 -9.05
N GLU A 58 4.84 30.96 -10.27
CA GLU A 58 5.47 29.79 -10.89
C GLU A 58 6.62 29.26 -10.04
N THR A 59 7.35 30.14 -9.37
CA THR A 59 8.42 29.79 -8.46
C THR A 59 7.93 28.97 -7.29
N TYR A 60 6.79 29.34 -6.73
CA TYR A 60 6.17 28.58 -5.63
C TYR A 60 5.73 27.20 -6.10
N ALA A 61 5.14 27.12 -7.30
CA ALA A 61 4.74 25.85 -7.88
C ALA A 61 5.94 24.93 -8.13
N GLU A 62 7.06 25.48 -8.58
CA GLU A 62 8.30 24.74 -8.78
C GLU A 62 8.88 24.23 -7.47
N GLU A 63 8.87 25.07 -6.42
CA GLU A 63 9.32 24.66 -5.09
C GLU A 63 8.44 23.57 -4.52
N MET A 64 7.13 23.69 -4.68
CA MET A 64 6.19 22.65 -4.24
C MET A 64 6.37 21.36 -5.03
N ALA A 65 6.62 21.47 -6.34
CA ALA A 65 6.90 20.30 -7.16
C ALA A 65 8.20 19.61 -6.74
N GLY A 66 9.20 20.38 -6.34
CA GLY A 66 10.45 19.84 -5.82
C GLY A 66 10.25 19.13 -4.49
N GLN A 67 9.45 19.71 -3.59
CA GLN A 67 9.12 19.07 -2.30
C GLN A 67 8.26 17.83 -2.49
N VAL A 68 7.34 17.87 -3.44
CA VAL A 68 6.51 16.71 -3.78
C VAL A 68 7.38 15.57 -4.30
N ARG A 69 8.41 15.87 -5.07
CA ARG A 69 9.35 14.85 -5.54
C ARG A 69 10.13 14.20 -4.40
N GLU A 70 10.44 14.94 -3.34
CA GLU A 70 11.06 14.38 -2.16
C GLU A 70 10.07 13.54 -1.34
N VAL A 71 8.82 13.97 -1.30
CA VAL A 71 7.73 13.24 -0.63
C VAL A 71 7.34 12.00 -1.43
N ASP A 72 7.53 12.03 -2.76
CA ASP A 72 7.25 10.89 -3.64
C ASP A 72 8.31 9.79 -3.56
N ARG A 73 9.31 9.94 -2.73
CA ARG A 73 10.23 8.85 -2.44
C ARG A 73 9.47 7.71 -1.77
N ILE A 74 9.99 6.51 -1.93
CA ILE A 74 9.43 5.32 -1.30
C ILE A 74 9.29 5.58 0.20
N PRO A 75 8.08 5.47 0.77
CA PRO A 75 7.89 5.67 2.21
C PRO A 75 8.70 4.68 3.04
N SER A 76 9.03 5.07 4.27
CA SER A 76 9.73 4.17 5.19
C SER A 76 8.97 2.87 5.45
N SER A 77 7.64 2.90 5.34
CA SER A 77 6.81 1.70 5.44
C SER A 77 7.14 0.67 4.36
N VAL A 78 7.40 1.14 3.12
CA VAL A 78 7.81 0.25 2.02
C VAL A 78 9.21 -0.29 2.27
N GLU A 79 10.12 0.55 2.75
CA GLU A 79 11.47 0.11 3.10
C GLU A 79 11.44 -0.97 4.19
N THR A 80 10.58 -0.81 5.19
CA THR A 80 10.38 -1.79 6.26
C THR A 80 9.94 -3.13 5.67
N ALA A 81 8.97 -3.11 4.77
CA ALA A 81 8.48 -4.32 4.11
C ALA A 81 9.57 -4.99 3.27
N VAL A 82 10.30 -4.19 2.49
CA VAL A 82 11.38 -4.68 1.63
C VAL A 82 12.51 -5.30 2.45
N ASP A 83 12.94 -4.62 3.50
CA ASP A 83 14.00 -5.13 4.37
C ASP A 83 13.62 -6.48 4.98
N ARG A 84 12.38 -6.61 5.39
CA ARG A 84 11.88 -7.86 5.97
C ARG A 84 11.82 -8.97 4.93
N LEU A 85 11.42 -8.67 3.71
CA LEU A 85 11.38 -9.64 2.62
C LEU A 85 12.80 -10.08 2.22
N GLU A 86 13.73 -9.13 2.13
CA GLU A 86 15.13 -9.46 1.84
C GLU A 86 15.74 -10.37 2.89
N SER A 87 15.51 -10.07 4.17
CA SER A 87 16.07 -10.87 5.26
C SER A 87 15.45 -12.25 5.37
N SER A 88 14.26 -12.45 4.82
CA SER A 88 13.57 -13.75 4.81
C SER A 88 13.85 -14.56 3.55
N ASP A 89 14.64 -14.03 2.63
CA ASP A 89 15.04 -14.67 1.37
C ASP A 89 13.84 -14.98 0.45
N ARG A 90 12.82 -14.14 0.51
CA ARG A 90 11.64 -14.26 -0.37
C ARG A 90 11.84 -13.45 -1.63
N GLU A 91 11.36 -13.98 -2.75
CA GLU A 91 11.35 -13.26 -4.01
C GLU A 91 10.30 -12.15 -3.97
N PHE A 92 10.69 -10.92 -4.31
CA PHE A 92 9.76 -9.81 -4.33
C PHE A 92 10.11 -8.81 -5.43
N THR A 93 9.11 -8.02 -5.82
CA THR A 93 9.25 -6.90 -6.75
C THR A 93 8.50 -5.71 -6.16
N VAL A 94 9.07 -4.51 -6.28
CA VAL A 94 8.42 -3.28 -5.80
C VAL A 94 7.81 -2.55 -6.99
N HIS A 95 6.54 -2.20 -6.85
CA HIS A 95 5.79 -1.44 -7.85
C HIS A 95 5.33 -0.12 -7.27
N GLU A 96 5.39 0.93 -8.07
CA GLU A 96 4.85 2.23 -7.69
C GLU A 96 3.86 2.66 -8.75
N ARG A 97 2.72 3.16 -8.30
CA ARG A 97 1.66 3.67 -9.16
C ARG A 97 1.17 5.00 -8.61
N THR A 98 0.55 5.80 -9.44
CA THR A 98 -0.07 7.07 -9.04
C THR A 98 -1.53 7.05 -9.45
N GLY A 99 -2.43 7.46 -8.56
CA GLY A 99 -3.84 7.52 -8.84
C GLY A 99 -4.71 7.15 -7.65
N ASN A 100 -5.87 6.58 -7.92
CA ASN A 100 -6.77 6.10 -6.88
C ASN A 100 -6.26 4.76 -6.34
N PRO A 101 -5.99 4.66 -5.02
CA PRO A 101 -5.39 3.45 -4.46
C PRO A 101 -6.17 2.17 -4.77
N ALA A 102 -7.48 2.16 -4.56
CA ALA A 102 -8.29 0.95 -4.81
C ALA A 102 -8.25 0.53 -6.28
N GLU A 103 -8.38 1.49 -7.19
CA GLU A 103 -8.34 1.20 -8.63
C GLU A 103 -6.98 0.66 -9.05
N GLU A 104 -5.90 1.26 -8.57
CA GLU A 104 -4.54 0.83 -8.92
C GLU A 104 -4.21 -0.54 -8.35
N ILE A 105 -4.68 -0.83 -7.13
CA ILE A 105 -4.51 -2.15 -6.52
C ILE A 105 -5.19 -3.22 -7.37
N LEU A 106 -6.45 -2.99 -7.73
CA LEU A 106 -7.22 -3.94 -8.52
C LEU A 106 -6.64 -4.10 -9.92
N ALA A 107 -6.20 -3.00 -10.54
CA ALA A 107 -5.60 -3.04 -11.87
C ALA A 107 -4.30 -3.84 -11.87
N LEU A 108 -3.44 -3.62 -10.90
CA LEU A 108 -2.16 -4.33 -10.83
C LEU A 108 -2.37 -5.81 -10.51
N ALA A 109 -3.30 -6.13 -9.61
CA ALA A 109 -3.64 -7.52 -9.31
C ALA A 109 -4.06 -8.27 -10.57
N SER A 110 -4.83 -7.62 -11.43
CA SER A 110 -5.26 -8.19 -12.70
C SER A 110 -4.10 -8.32 -13.68
N GLU A 111 -3.28 -7.29 -13.81
CA GLU A 111 -2.11 -7.30 -14.72
C GLU A 111 -1.11 -8.39 -14.36
N LEU A 112 -0.88 -8.61 -13.07
CA LEU A 112 0.06 -9.61 -12.57
C LEU A 112 -0.56 -10.98 -12.38
N ASP A 113 -1.87 -11.09 -12.55
CA ASP A 113 -2.62 -12.31 -12.27
C ASP A 113 -2.32 -12.83 -10.85
N SER A 114 -2.44 -11.95 -9.88
CA SER A 114 -2.17 -12.26 -8.48
C SER A 114 -3.13 -13.32 -7.94
N ASP A 115 -2.62 -14.23 -7.13
CA ASP A 115 -3.45 -15.25 -6.48
C ASP A 115 -4.20 -14.73 -5.28
N ALA A 116 -3.67 -13.70 -4.64
CA ALA A 116 -4.31 -13.07 -3.48
C ALA A 116 -3.81 -11.64 -3.30
N ILE A 117 -4.63 -10.84 -2.61
CA ILE A 117 -4.28 -9.48 -2.22
C ILE A 117 -4.24 -9.46 -0.69
N VAL A 118 -3.18 -8.91 -0.10
CA VAL A 118 -3.04 -8.81 1.36
C VAL A 118 -3.09 -7.34 1.76
N LEU A 119 -4.16 -6.96 2.46
CA LEU A 119 -4.40 -5.59 2.88
C LEU A 119 -4.20 -5.43 4.38
N GLY A 120 -3.67 -4.29 4.79
CA GLY A 120 -3.56 -3.93 6.21
C GLY A 120 -4.70 -3.05 6.64
N VAL A 121 -5.19 -3.26 7.87
CA VAL A 121 -6.22 -2.43 8.47
C VAL A 121 -5.81 -2.03 9.88
N THR A 122 -6.37 -0.93 10.36
CA THR A 122 -6.07 -0.41 11.69
C THR A 122 -7.17 -0.81 12.66
N ARG A 123 -6.78 -1.27 13.85
CA ARG A 123 -7.72 -1.48 14.94
C ARG A 123 -7.89 -0.15 15.68
N ARG A 124 -9.06 0.44 15.56
CA ARG A 124 -9.34 1.74 16.19
C ARG A 124 -10.35 1.69 17.32
N SER A 125 -10.92 0.53 17.56
CA SER A 125 -11.97 0.42 18.57
C SER A 125 -11.42 -0.09 19.91
N PRO A 126 -11.81 0.50 21.05
CA PRO A 126 -11.41 -0.02 22.35
C PRO A 126 -11.96 -1.42 22.64
N VAL A 127 -12.95 -1.88 21.87
CA VAL A 127 -13.46 -3.26 21.97
C VAL A 127 -12.81 -4.19 20.96
N GLY A 128 -11.76 -3.77 20.29
CA GLY A 128 -11.01 -4.62 19.37
C GLY A 128 -11.64 -4.83 18.00
N LYS A 129 -12.66 -4.07 17.65
CA LYS A 129 -13.27 -4.16 16.32
C LYS A 129 -12.36 -3.57 15.26
N VAL A 130 -12.26 -4.25 14.13
CA VAL A 130 -11.52 -3.76 12.97
C VAL A 130 -12.45 -2.85 12.16
N LEU A 131 -11.95 -1.66 11.86
CA LEU A 131 -12.66 -0.72 11.01
C LEU A 131 -12.00 -0.68 9.64
N PHE A 132 -12.79 -0.91 8.60
CA PHE A 132 -12.28 -0.90 7.23
C PHE A 132 -12.34 0.52 6.66
N GLY A 133 -11.21 1.01 6.17
CA GLY A 133 -11.17 2.27 5.45
C GLY A 133 -11.80 2.14 4.06
N SER A 134 -11.98 3.25 3.38
CA SER A 134 -12.62 3.29 2.05
C SER A 134 -11.88 2.48 1.00
N VAL A 135 -10.56 2.49 1.02
CA VAL A 135 -9.74 1.74 0.06
C VAL A 135 -9.95 0.23 0.26
N VAL A 136 -9.90 -0.22 1.51
CA VAL A 136 -10.07 -1.64 1.84
C VAL A 136 -11.46 -2.11 1.42
N GLN A 137 -12.49 -1.34 1.73
CA GLN A 137 -13.86 -1.68 1.34
C GLN A 137 -14.00 -1.79 -0.18
N ALA A 138 -13.46 -0.82 -0.91
CA ALA A 138 -13.54 -0.83 -2.37
C ALA A 138 -12.83 -2.05 -2.97
N VAL A 139 -11.66 -2.39 -2.46
CA VAL A 139 -10.92 -3.56 -2.95
C VAL A 139 -11.70 -4.85 -2.65
N ILE A 140 -12.22 -5.00 -1.44
CA ILE A 140 -12.99 -6.20 -1.06
C ILE A 140 -14.22 -6.36 -1.96
N LEU A 141 -14.94 -5.27 -2.21
CA LEU A 141 -16.17 -5.31 -2.98
C LEU A 141 -15.96 -5.58 -4.47
N ASP A 142 -14.86 -5.09 -5.02
CA ASP A 142 -14.62 -5.16 -6.45
C ASP A 142 -13.60 -6.23 -6.86
N SER A 143 -12.95 -6.88 -5.90
CA SER A 143 -11.96 -7.91 -6.22
C SER A 143 -12.62 -9.22 -6.65
N ASP A 144 -12.06 -9.81 -7.71
CA ASP A 144 -12.40 -11.17 -8.14
C ASP A 144 -11.39 -12.19 -7.61
N ARG A 145 -10.49 -11.75 -6.72
CA ARG A 145 -9.44 -12.57 -6.11
C ARG A 145 -9.60 -12.62 -4.61
N PRO A 146 -9.08 -13.67 -3.93
CA PRO A 146 -9.07 -13.68 -2.48
C PRO A 146 -8.37 -12.45 -1.89
N VAL A 147 -8.97 -11.86 -0.88
CA VAL A 147 -8.42 -10.72 -0.17
C VAL A 147 -8.22 -11.12 1.29
N THR A 148 -6.98 -11.04 1.75
CA THR A 148 -6.65 -11.26 3.15
C THR A 148 -6.52 -9.92 3.84
N VAL A 149 -7.23 -9.74 4.94
CA VAL A 149 -7.21 -8.51 5.72
C VAL A 149 -6.41 -8.74 7.00
N VAL A 150 -5.34 -7.96 7.17
CA VAL A 150 -4.42 -8.12 8.30
C VAL A 150 -4.58 -6.94 9.24
N PRO A 151 -5.07 -7.16 10.48
CA PRO A 151 -5.13 -6.08 11.45
C PRO A 151 -3.74 -5.69 11.94
N GLU A 152 -3.53 -4.41 12.10
CA GLU A 152 -2.31 -3.89 12.69
C GLU A 152 -2.18 -4.39 14.13
N GLU A 153 -1.01 -4.95 14.48
CA GLU A 153 -0.77 -5.37 15.85
C GLU A 153 -0.69 -4.14 16.75
N SER A 154 -1.46 -4.18 17.84
CA SER A 154 -1.39 -3.09 18.79
C SER A 154 -0.10 -3.23 19.60
N SER A 155 0.71 -2.19 19.54
CA SER A 155 2.02 -2.15 20.20
C SER A 155 1.95 -2.02 21.71
N GLY A 156 0.88 -2.37 22.33
CA GLY A 156 0.72 -2.22 23.75
C GLY A 156 0.10 -3.43 24.42
N SER A 157 -0.11 -4.46 23.65
CA SER A 157 -0.68 -5.68 24.20
C SER A 157 0.38 -6.63 24.69
#